data_cf26adf3ff46de4f4d5c066358db27f7
#
_entry.id   cf26adf3ff46de4f4d5c066358db27f7
#
_cell.length_a   1.000
_cell.length_b   1.000
_cell.length_c   1.000
_cell.angle_alpha   90.00
_cell.angle_beta   90.00
_cell.angle_gamma   90.00
#
_symmetry.space_group_name_H-M   'P 1'
#
loop_
_entity.id
_entity.type
_entity.pdbx_description
1 polymer ?
#
loop_
_entity_poly.entity_id
_entity_poly.type
_entity_poly.pdbx_seq_one_letter_code
_entity_poly.pdbx_strand_id
1 'polypeptide(L)'
;MTDEERQAQLAPLQNLDAFTPEPEVDSNIGIASYALYRGTYNANEEGFVTEVKNQRNTSLCWAFSLASNLETSLLTREQKYYDLSEEQLAYFWANRVNDPLGNTPNDKITRTQSDYHGTGNGRVASFFLSTWSGMTTEEKVPFQSSSVTWPDSLAYDTSAYMEDAIFSQYTVERTKQLLMEYNSVSAMIYMLDNYYYPDTASYSCPQSGLVNHAVTIVGWDDTYSKENFPSASGVNNDGAWIVKNSYGKNWGKNGYFYLSY
;
A
#
# COMPACT_ATOMS: atom_id res chain seq x y z
N MET A 1 17.87 -16.97 5.10
CA MET A 1 17.38 -16.97 3.70
C MET A 1 18.38 -16.20 2.86
N THR A 2 18.99 -16.85 1.90
CA THR A 2 19.94 -16.21 0.98
C THR A 2 19.21 -15.32 -0.02
N ASP A 3 19.93 -14.42 -0.69
CA ASP A 3 19.34 -13.59 -1.74
C ASP A 3 18.80 -14.42 -2.91
N GLU A 4 19.42 -15.58 -3.20
CA GLU A 4 18.94 -16.55 -4.20
C GLU A 4 17.61 -17.20 -3.77
N GLU A 5 17.46 -17.58 -2.50
CA GLU A 5 16.19 -18.12 -1.97
C GLU A 5 15.07 -17.07 -2.00
N ARG A 6 15.42 -15.81 -1.75
CA ARG A 6 14.50 -14.67 -1.84
C ARG A 6 14.07 -14.41 -3.28
N GLN A 7 15.00 -14.45 -4.23
CA GLN A 7 14.74 -14.29 -5.66
C GLN A 7 13.88 -15.46 -6.20
N ALA A 8 14.14 -16.69 -5.78
CA ALA A 8 13.35 -17.86 -6.18
C ALA A 8 11.89 -17.81 -5.66
N GLN A 9 11.65 -17.21 -4.49
CA GLN A 9 10.29 -17.00 -3.97
C GLN A 9 9.56 -15.86 -4.67
N LEU A 10 10.27 -14.88 -5.20
CA LEU A 10 9.70 -13.73 -5.91
C LEU A 10 9.48 -14.00 -7.41
N ALA A 11 10.24 -14.93 -8.00
CA ALA A 11 10.16 -15.26 -9.43
C ALA A 11 8.73 -15.66 -9.92
N PRO A 12 7.95 -16.47 -9.19
CA PRO A 12 6.58 -16.75 -9.59
C PRO A 12 5.65 -15.54 -9.50
N LEU A 13 5.95 -14.57 -8.61
CA LEU A 13 5.14 -13.36 -8.41
C LEU A 13 5.42 -12.30 -9.47
N GLN A 14 6.58 -12.34 -10.11
CA GLN A 14 6.97 -11.43 -11.20
C GLN A 14 6.26 -11.74 -12.52
N ASN A 15 5.78 -12.98 -12.71
CA ASN A 15 5.02 -13.39 -13.89
C ASN A 15 3.50 -13.17 -13.76
N LEU A 16 3.02 -12.57 -12.67
CA LEU A 16 1.60 -12.21 -12.51
C LEU A 16 1.18 -11.00 -13.36
N ASP A 17 2.11 -10.36 -14.07
CA ASP A 17 1.81 -9.31 -15.04
C ASP A 17 1.08 -9.82 -16.31
N ALA A 18 0.91 -11.13 -16.44
CA ALA A 18 0.11 -11.74 -17.51
C ALA A 18 -1.40 -11.80 -17.22
N PHE A 19 -1.87 -11.14 -16.16
CA PHE A 19 -3.29 -11.03 -15.92
C PHE A 19 -3.92 -10.09 -16.95
N THR A 20 -5.01 -10.55 -17.56
CA THR A 20 -5.82 -9.88 -18.60
C THR A 20 -5.84 -8.37 -18.44
N PRO A 21 -5.56 -7.61 -19.52
CA PRO A 21 -5.70 -6.17 -19.47
C PRO A 21 -7.11 -5.81 -19.01
N GLU A 22 -7.21 -4.78 -18.18
CA GLU A 22 -8.50 -4.14 -17.92
C GLU A 22 -9.20 -3.90 -19.27
N PRO A 23 -10.53 -4.04 -19.33
CA PRO A 23 -11.25 -3.67 -20.54
C PRO A 23 -10.81 -2.26 -20.95
N GLU A 24 -10.49 -2.08 -22.22
CA GLU A 24 -10.05 -0.80 -22.75
C GLU A 24 -11.03 0.28 -22.25
N VAL A 25 -10.53 1.17 -21.40
CA VAL A 25 -11.29 2.34 -20.99
C VAL A 25 -11.52 3.14 -22.27
N ASP A 26 -12.78 3.40 -22.62
CA ASP A 26 -13.14 4.17 -23.79
C ASP A 26 -12.27 5.43 -23.85
N SER A 27 -11.40 5.50 -24.85
CA SER A 27 -10.42 6.60 -25.03
C SER A 27 -11.11 7.97 -25.14
N ASN A 28 -12.42 8.01 -25.41
CA ASN A 28 -13.22 9.22 -25.45
C ASN A 28 -13.58 9.75 -24.04
N ILE A 29 -13.56 8.90 -23.00
CA ILE A 29 -13.73 9.36 -21.61
C ILE A 29 -12.46 10.05 -21.11
N GLY A 30 -11.27 9.60 -21.55
CA GLY A 30 -9.98 10.15 -21.13
C GLY A 30 -9.76 11.61 -21.49
N ILE A 31 -10.21 12.05 -22.67
CA ILE A 31 -9.97 13.43 -23.15
C ILE A 31 -10.86 14.45 -22.41
N ALA A 32 -12.07 14.07 -22.02
CA ALA A 32 -12.97 14.94 -21.25
C ALA A 32 -12.56 15.07 -19.78
N SER A 33 -11.87 14.10 -19.22
CA SER A 33 -11.48 14.08 -17.80
C SER A 33 -10.24 14.92 -17.50
N TYR A 34 -9.34 15.14 -18.45
CA TYR A 34 -8.12 15.96 -18.25
C TYR A 34 -8.43 17.41 -17.84
N ALA A 35 -9.53 17.96 -18.32
CA ALA A 35 -9.96 19.32 -17.99
C ALA A 35 -10.64 19.43 -16.62
N LEU A 36 -10.90 18.31 -15.93
CA LEU A 36 -11.68 18.26 -14.69
C LEU A 36 -10.84 18.09 -13.43
N TYR A 37 -9.55 17.70 -13.56
CA TYR A 37 -8.72 17.55 -12.37
C TYR A 37 -8.24 18.91 -11.85
N ARG A 38 -8.43 19.12 -10.55
CA ARG A 38 -7.78 20.23 -9.83
C ARG A 38 -6.26 20.11 -10.05
N GLY A 39 -5.55 21.23 -10.09
CA GLY A 39 -4.07 21.21 -10.12
C GLY A 39 -3.47 20.55 -8.89
N THR A 40 -4.23 20.50 -7.77
CA THR A 40 -3.82 19.85 -6.53
C THR A 40 -5.01 19.10 -5.90
N TYR A 41 -4.73 17.98 -5.28
CA TYR A 41 -5.67 17.23 -4.45
C TYR A 41 -4.92 16.58 -3.28
N ASN A 42 -5.48 16.66 -2.07
CA ASN A 42 -4.89 16.03 -0.90
C ASN A 42 -6.00 15.46 0.01
N ALA A 43 -6.23 14.15 -0.08
CA ALA A 43 -7.23 13.46 0.70
C ALA A 43 -7.01 13.58 2.22
N ASN A 44 -5.76 13.77 2.67
CA ASN A 44 -5.46 13.99 4.07
C ASN A 44 -5.95 15.38 4.54
N GLU A 45 -5.82 16.42 3.74
CA GLU A 45 -6.35 17.75 4.06
C GLU A 45 -7.87 17.78 4.01
N GLU A 46 -8.47 16.94 3.20
CA GLU A 46 -9.94 16.77 3.13
C GLU A 46 -10.51 15.87 4.25
N GLY A 47 -9.64 15.28 5.09
CA GLY A 47 -10.05 14.49 6.25
C GLY A 47 -10.38 13.02 5.94
N PHE A 48 -9.98 12.49 4.80
CA PHE A 48 -10.26 11.12 4.38
C PHE A 48 -9.16 10.12 4.73
N VAL A 49 -8.02 10.57 5.28
CA VAL A 49 -6.87 9.71 5.55
C VAL A 49 -6.66 9.56 7.05
N THR A 50 -6.48 8.32 7.50
CA THR A 50 -6.17 8.00 8.90
C THR A 50 -4.74 8.40 9.28
N GLU A 51 -4.41 8.30 10.56
CA GLU A 51 -3.11 8.68 11.08
C GLU A 51 -1.95 7.90 10.44
N VAL A 52 -0.78 8.55 10.41
CA VAL A 52 0.47 7.90 9.97
C VAL A 52 0.96 6.94 11.05
N LYS A 53 1.15 5.68 10.66
CA LYS A 53 1.65 4.61 11.51
C LYS A 53 3.15 4.36 11.31
N ASN A 54 3.74 3.49 12.11
CA ASN A 54 5.17 3.20 12.06
C ASN A 54 5.45 1.68 12.04
N GLN A 55 5.89 1.18 10.90
CA GLN A 55 6.30 -0.22 10.71
C GLN A 55 7.60 -0.60 11.45
N ARG A 56 8.30 0.38 12.05
CA ARG A 56 9.58 0.17 12.75
C ARG A 56 10.59 -0.57 11.87
N ASN A 57 11.31 -1.56 12.42
CA ASN A 57 12.34 -2.33 11.73
C ASN A 57 11.80 -3.59 11.04
N THR A 58 10.53 -3.58 10.63
CA THR A 58 9.92 -4.71 9.91
C THR A 58 9.88 -4.45 8.41
N SER A 59 9.63 -5.48 7.61
CA SER A 59 9.41 -5.38 6.17
C SER A 59 7.92 -5.39 5.82
N LEU A 60 7.06 -4.87 6.70
CA LEU A 60 5.60 -4.89 6.57
C LEU A 60 5.00 -3.68 5.85
N CYS A 61 5.80 -2.90 5.12
CA CYS A 61 5.30 -1.76 4.34
C CYS A 61 4.05 -2.10 3.50
N TRP A 62 4.00 -3.30 2.95
CA TRP A 62 2.86 -3.81 2.18
C TRP A 62 1.58 -3.94 3.01
N ALA A 63 1.68 -4.38 4.27
CA ALA A 63 0.53 -4.48 5.18
C ALA A 63 0.07 -3.10 5.63
N PHE A 64 1.00 -2.20 5.95
CA PHE A 64 0.71 -0.80 6.32
C PHE A 64 0.06 -0.02 5.18
N SER A 65 0.54 -0.19 3.95
CA SER A 65 -0.08 0.45 2.78
C SER A 65 -1.49 -0.08 2.52
N LEU A 66 -1.69 -1.40 2.64
CA LEU A 66 -3.00 -2.01 2.43
C LEU A 66 -3.98 -1.62 3.54
N ALA A 67 -3.56 -1.64 4.82
CA ALA A 67 -4.37 -1.16 5.93
C ALA A 67 -4.78 0.31 5.73
N SER A 68 -3.84 1.17 5.33
CA SER A 68 -4.12 2.59 5.06
C SER A 68 -5.17 2.77 3.94
N ASN A 69 -5.14 1.94 2.89
CA ASN A 69 -6.14 1.96 1.83
C ASN A 69 -7.53 1.55 2.34
N LEU A 70 -7.61 0.47 3.11
CA LEU A 70 -8.87 -0.02 3.68
C LEU A 70 -9.45 0.99 4.68
N GLU A 71 -8.62 1.55 5.56
CA GLU A 71 -9.02 2.59 6.52
C GLU A 71 -9.55 3.84 5.81
N THR A 72 -8.88 4.29 4.74
CA THR A 72 -9.33 5.42 3.91
C THR A 72 -10.69 5.12 3.26
N SER A 73 -10.87 3.90 2.74
CA SER A 73 -12.14 3.47 2.14
C SER A 73 -13.28 3.48 3.17
N LEU A 74 -13.06 2.94 4.37
CA LEU A 74 -14.04 2.94 5.45
C LEU A 74 -14.38 4.36 5.92
N LEU A 75 -13.36 5.21 6.09
CA LEU A 75 -13.55 6.60 6.49
C LEU A 75 -14.34 7.38 5.44
N THR A 76 -14.04 7.17 4.16
CA THR A 76 -14.70 7.84 3.03
C THR A 76 -16.16 7.38 2.87
N ARG A 77 -16.41 6.07 2.89
CA ARG A 77 -17.71 5.49 2.55
C ARG A 77 -18.67 5.45 3.74
N GLU A 78 -18.15 5.13 4.92
CA GLU A 78 -18.94 4.92 6.12
C GLU A 78 -18.83 6.05 7.14
N GLN A 79 -17.92 7.02 6.93
CA GLN A 79 -17.58 8.08 7.89
C GLN A 79 -17.19 7.51 9.26
N LYS A 80 -16.58 6.33 9.26
CA LYS A 80 -16.10 5.64 10.45
C LYS A 80 -14.59 5.57 10.44
N TYR A 81 -13.99 5.92 11.56
CA TYR A 81 -12.57 5.78 11.80
C TYR A 81 -12.30 4.36 12.31
N TYR A 82 -11.41 3.66 11.62
CA TYR A 82 -10.85 2.39 12.05
C TYR A 82 -9.33 2.50 12.12
N ASP A 83 -8.75 1.87 13.11
CA ASP A 83 -7.33 1.58 13.23
C ASP A 83 -7.18 0.08 13.03
N LEU A 84 -6.86 -0.35 11.79
CA LEU A 84 -6.81 -1.75 11.40
C LEU A 84 -5.43 -2.35 11.71
N SER A 85 -5.43 -3.62 12.09
CA SER A 85 -4.22 -4.34 12.51
C SER A 85 -3.40 -4.86 11.33
N GLU A 86 -2.26 -4.25 11.09
CA GLU A 86 -1.24 -4.79 10.17
C GLU A 86 -0.65 -6.10 10.67
N GLU A 87 -0.60 -6.25 11.99
CA GLU A 87 -0.12 -7.46 12.67
C GLU A 87 -0.99 -8.67 12.34
N GLN A 88 -2.32 -8.54 12.45
CA GLN A 88 -3.24 -9.62 12.10
C GLN A 88 -3.08 -10.01 10.63
N LEU A 89 -3.05 -9.03 9.74
CA LEU A 89 -2.88 -9.28 8.31
C LEU A 89 -1.58 -10.03 8.03
N ALA A 90 -0.46 -9.58 8.58
CA ALA A 90 0.84 -10.19 8.36
C ALA A 90 0.91 -11.61 8.95
N TYR A 91 0.43 -11.78 10.17
CA TYR A 91 0.47 -13.06 10.86
C TYR A 91 -0.36 -14.13 10.13
N PHE A 92 -1.63 -13.86 9.84
CA PHE A 92 -2.52 -14.84 9.23
C PHE A 92 -2.33 -15.00 7.72
N TRP A 93 -1.75 -14.01 7.04
CA TRP A 93 -1.24 -14.21 5.69
C TRP A 93 -0.13 -15.27 5.64
N ALA A 94 0.73 -15.30 6.66
CA ALA A 94 1.82 -16.27 6.78
C ALA A 94 1.38 -17.59 7.43
N ASN A 95 0.37 -17.55 8.31
CA ASN A 95 -0.12 -18.68 9.12
C ASN A 95 -1.62 -18.88 8.89
N ARG A 96 -2.01 -19.20 7.66
CA ARG A 96 -3.42 -19.38 7.31
C ARG A 96 -4.05 -20.50 8.11
N VAL A 97 -5.27 -20.28 8.57
CA VAL A 97 -6.09 -21.28 9.24
C VAL A 97 -7.30 -21.64 8.37
N ASN A 98 -7.88 -22.83 8.59
CA ASN A 98 -9.08 -23.21 7.87
C ASN A 98 -10.24 -22.27 8.27
N ASP A 99 -11.05 -21.91 7.26
CA ASP A 99 -12.31 -21.20 7.47
C ASP A 99 -13.20 -21.96 8.46
N PRO A 100 -13.69 -21.31 9.54
CA PRO A 100 -14.61 -21.92 10.50
C PRO A 100 -15.89 -22.49 9.88
N LEU A 101 -16.32 -21.96 8.73
CA LEU A 101 -17.49 -22.44 7.97
C LEU A 101 -17.16 -23.64 7.08
N GLY A 102 -15.89 -24.04 7.00
CA GLY A 102 -15.46 -25.18 6.21
C GLY A 102 -15.44 -24.97 4.70
N ASN A 103 -15.49 -23.70 4.23
CA ASN A 103 -15.49 -23.40 2.80
C ASN A 103 -14.10 -23.57 2.18
N THR A 104 -13.04 -23.52 2.98
CA THR A 104 -11.65 -23.66 2.55
C THR A 104 -10.95 -24.80 3.28
N PRO A 105 -11.41 -26.06 3.14
CA PRO A 105 -10.77 -27.18 3.79
C PRO A 105 -9.35 -27.37 3.24
N ASN A 106 -8.40 -27.62 4.15
CA ASN A 106 -6.97 -27.76 3.84
C ASN A 106 -6.25 -26.49 3.40
N ASP A 107 -6.83 -25.33 3.60
CA ASP A 107 -6.16 -24.05 3.33
C ASP A 107 -5.18 -23.63 4.45
N LYS A 108 -5.13 -24.42 5.52
CA LYS A 108 -4.21 -24.17 6.63
C LYS A 108 -2.75 -24.22 6.15
N ILE A 109 -2.06 -23.10 6.29
CA ILE A 109 -0.62 -23.01 6.05
C ILE A 109 0.03 -22.73 7.39
N THR A 110 0.90 -23.65 7.83
CA THR A 110 1.80 -23.39 8.95
C THR A 110 3.18 -23.16 8.38
N ARG A 111 3.61 -21.92 8.32
CA ARG A 111 5.01 -21.63 8.02
C ARG A 111 5.83 -21.92 9.28
N THR A 112 6.85 -22.72 9.12
CA THR A 112 7.85 -22.98 10.18
C THR A 112 8.75 -21.76 10.42
N GLN A 113 8.64 -20.71 9.62
CA GLN A 113 9.36 -19.46 9.82
C GLN A 113 8.68 -18.67 10.93
N SER A 114 9.41 -18.49 12.00
CA SER A 114 9.01 -17.65 13.14
C SER A 114 8.89 -16.17 12.80
N ASP A 115 9.36 -15.74 11.63
CA ASP A 115 9.37 -14.35 11.21
C ASP A 115 8.36 -14.10 10.08
N TYR A 116 7.16 -13.66 10.46
CA TYR A 116 6.12 -13.20 9.53
C TYR A 116 6.23 -11.69 9.23
N HIS A 117 7.17 -10.98 9.86
CA HIS A 117 7.47 -9.57 9.61
C HIS A 117 8.33 -9.33 8.35
N GLY A 118 8.48 -10.37 7.56
CA GLY A 118 9.24 -10.33 6.31
C GLY A 118 8.50 -9.64 5.17
N THR A 119 9.15 -9.65 4.02
CA THR A 119 8.63 -9.07 2.78
C THR A 119 7.36 -9.80 2.34
N GLY A 120 6.35 -9.03 1.99
CA GLY A 120 5.10 -9.50 1.38
C GLY A 120 4.74 -8.68 0.15
N ASN A 121 3.53 -8.91 -0.35
CA ASN A 121 3.03 -8.24 -1.54
C ASN A 121 1.55 -7.90 -1.33
N GLY A 122 1.19 -6.61 -1.43
CA GLY A 122 -0.18 -6.13 -1.23
C GLY A 122 -1.19 -6.78 -2.18
N ARG A 123 -0.81 -7.07 -3.43
CA ARG A 123 -1.66 -7.78 -4.41
C ARG A 123 -2.01 -9.20 -3.93
N VAL A 124 -0.99 -9.95 -3.46
CA VAL A 124 -1.21 -11.29 -2.92
C VAL A 124 -2.00 -11.25 -1.61
N ALA A 125 -1.75 -10.24 -0.78
CA ALA A 125 -2.51 -10.04 0.45
C ALA A 125 -3.99 -9.69 0.18
N SER A 126 -4.31 -9.01 -0.92
CA SER A 126 -5.70 -8.76 -1.33
C SER A 126 -6.42 -10.08 -1.66
N PHE A 127 -5.75 -11.04 -2.31
CA PHE A 127 -6.35 -12.38 -2.51
C PHE A 127 -6.59 -13.11 -1.18
N PHE A 128 -5.71 -12.94 -0.19
CA PHE A 128 -5.97 -13.47 1.14
C PHE A 128 -7.19 -12.80 1.79
N LEU A 129 -7.31 -11.49 1.71
CA LEU A 129 -8.47 -10.76 2.24
C LEU A 129 -9.78 -11.14 1.53
N SER A 130 -9.73 -11.54 0.26
CA SER A 130 -10.92 -12.03 -0.48
C SER A 130 -11.48 -13.35 0.04
N THR A 131 -10.75 -14.06 0.91
CA THR A 131 -11.24 -15.25 1.60
C THR A 131 -12.04 -14.95 2.87
N TRP A 132 -12.49 -13.72 3.05
CA TRP A 132 -13.21 -13.25 4.24
C TRP A 132 -12.38 -13.27 5.53
N SER A 133 -11.08 -13.34 5.39
CA SER A 133 -10.12 -13.20 6.50
C SER A 133 -9.89 -11.75 6.87
N GLY A 134 -10.91 -10.91 6.82
CA GLY A 134 -10.81 -9.46 6.93
C GLY A 134 -9.89 -8.97 8.06
N MET A 135 -9.71 -7.66 8.17
CA MET A 135 -8.85 -7.10 9.20
C MET A 135 -9.63 -6.77 10.47
N THR A 136 -9.08 -7.14 11.60
CA THR A 136 -9.53 -6.66 12.92
C THR A 136 -8.87 -5.33 13.27
N THR A 137 -9.20 -4.77 14.44
CA THR A 137 -8.60 -3.52 14.92
C THR A 137 -7.23 -3.75 15.57
N GLU A 138 -6.42 -2.70 15.56
CA GLU A 138 -5.13 -2.61 16.24
C GLU A 138 -5.28 -2.86 17.77
N GLU A 139 -6.42 -2.47 18.37
CA GLU A 139 -6.72 -2.73 19.78
C GLU A 139 -6.76 -4.22 20.11
N LYS A 140 -7.30 -5.05 19.20
CA LYS A 140 -7.42 -6.51 19.42
C LYS A 140 -6.14 -7.27 19.11
N VAL A 141 -5.45 -6.87 18.06
CA VAL A 141 -4.18 -7.50 17.62
C VAL A 141 -3.15 -6.40 17.38
N PRO A 142 -2.54 -5.87 18.46
CA PRO A 142 -1.64 -4.74 18.37
C PRO A 142 -0.33 -5.10 17.68
N PHE A 143 0.17 -4.19 16.86
CA PHE A 143 1.41 -4.33 16.13
C PHE A 143 2.61 -4.59 17.06
N GLN A 144 3.35 -5.64 16.75
CA GLN A 144 4.55 -6.05 17.47
C GLN A 144 5.80 -5.78 16.62
N SER A 145 6.90 -5.39 17.28
CA SER A 145 8.19 -5.24 16.60
C SER A 145 8.99 -6.55 16.47
N SER A 146 8.49 -7.61 17.11
CA SER A 146 9.07 -8.95 17.09
C SER A 146 7.94 -9.97 16.93
N SER A 147 8.23 -11.08 16.26
CA SER A 147 7.25 -12.13 16.02
C SER A 147 6.69 -12.71 17.31
N VAL A 148 5.39 -12.80 17.40
CA VAL A 148 4.62 -13.45 18.48
C VAL A 148 3.70 -14.52 17.89
N THR A 149 3.12 -15.35 18.74
CA THR A 149 2.12 -16.34 18.29
C THR A 149 0.74 -15.86 18.69
N TRP A 150 -0.14 -15.73 17.72
CA TRP A 150 -1.54 -15.36 17.90
C TRP A 150 -2.45 -16.59 17.85
N PRO A 151 -3.54 -16.61 18.64
CA PRO A 151 -4.52 -17.70 18.60
C PRO A 151 -5.22 -17.79 17.23
N ASP A 152 -5.45 -19.00 16.73
CA ASP A 152 -6.15 -19.25 15.47
C ASP A 152 -7.56 -18.61 15.44
N SER A 153 -8.21 -18.42 16.60
CA SER A 153 -9.52 -17.75 16.70
C SER A 153 -9.53 -16.32 16.21
N LEU A 154 -8.38 -15.65 16.16
CA LEU A 154 -8.27 -14.27 15.67
C LEU A 154 -8.17 -14.17 14.15
N ALA A 155 -7.98 -15.27 13.43
CA ALA A 155 -7.87 -15.26 11.96
C ALA A 155 -9.11 -14.69 11.28
N TYR A 156 -10.28 -14.98 11.83
CA TYR A 156 -11.58 -14.55 11.31
C TYR A 156 -12.33 -13.63 12.28
N ASP A 157 -11.63 -13.09 13.29
CA ASP A 157 -12.14 -11.96 14.07
C ASP A 157 -11.92 -10.68 13.26
N THR A 158 -12.98 -10.21 12.62
CA THR A 158 -12.90 -9.15 11.62
C THR A 158 -13.74 -7.95 12.01
N SER A 159 -13.22 -6.76 11.76
CA SER A 159 -13.92 -5.48 11.90
C SER A 159 -14.29 -4.88 10.55
N ALA A 160 -13.59 -5.30 9.50
CA ALA A 160 -13.83 -4.89 8.12
C ALA A 160 -13.52 -6.02 7.16
N TYR A 161 -14.28 -6.11 6.07
CA TYR A 161 -14.05 -7.05 4.96
C TYR A 161 -13.71 -6.28 3.69
N MET A 162 -12.86 -6.87 2.88
CA MET A 162 -12.59 -6.36 1.55
C MET A 162 -13.68 -6.86 0.59
N GLU A 163 -14.45 -5.94 0.02
CA GLU A 163 -15.51 -6.25 -0.96
C GLU A 163 -14.93 -6.37 -2.37
N ASP A 164 -13.96 -5.52 -2.70
CA ASP A 164 -13.37 -5.44 -4.03
C ASP A 164 -11.92 -4.97 -3.97
N ALA A 165 -11.14 -5.26 -5.02
CA ALA A 165 -9.78 -4.78 -5.21
C ALA A 165 -9.51 -4.48 -6.69
N ILE A 166 -9.12 -3.26 -6.98
CA ILE A 166 -8.78 -2.81 -8.33
C ILE A 166 -7.26 -2.81 -8.47
N PHE A 167 -6.78 -3.54 -9.48
CA PHE A 167 -5.38 -3.55 -9.87
C PHE A 167 -5.25 -2.83 -11.21
N SER A 168 -4.47 -1.78 -11.25
CA SER A 168 -4.32 -0.96 -12.44
C SER A 168 -2.85 -0.79 -12.81
N GLN A 169 -2.58 -0.68 -14.12
CA GLN A 169 -1.28 -0.21 -14.58
C GLN A 169 -1.12 1.25 -14.21
N TYR A 170 0.13 1.62 -13.91
CA TYR A 170 0.45 2.99 -13.57
C TYR A 170 0.36 3.90 -14.80
N THR A 171 -0.49 4.90 -14.72
CA THR A 171 -0.39 6.17 -15.46
C THR A 171 -0.79 7.30 -14.52
N VAL A 172 -0.32 8.52 -14.79
CA VAL A 172 -0.68 9.69 -13.98
C VAL A 172 -2.19 9.89 -13.98
N GLU A 173 -2.83 9.79 -15.14
CA GLU A 173 -4.28 9.96 -15.29
C GLU A 173 -5.06 8.92 -14.51
N ARG A 174 -4.72 7.65 -14.70
CA ARG A 174 -5.44 6.56 -14.03
C ARG A 174 -5.29 6.64 -12.52
N THR A 175 -4.11 6.98 -12.03
CA THR A 175 -3.87 7.17 -10.60
C THR A 175 -4.69 8.34 -10.04
N LYS A 176 -4.78 9.48 -10.76
CA LYS A 176 -5.65 10.59 -10.37
C LYS A 176 -7.13 10.21 -10.37
N GLN A 177 -7.59 9.42 -11.35
CA GLN A 177 -8.97 8.90 -11.37
C GLN A 177 -9.27 8.07 -10.12
N LEU A 178 -8.38 7.11 -9.80
CA LEU A 178 -8.54 6.27 -8.61
C LEU A 178 -8.51 7.08 -7.32
N LEU A 179 -7.66 8.11 -7.23
CA LEU A 179 -7.63 9.02 -6.08
C LEU A 179 -8.92 9.82 -5.93
N MET A 180 -9.51 10.28 -7.02
CA MET A 180 -10.81 10.98 -6.97
C MET A 180 -11.96 10.07 -6.57
N GLU A 181 -11.87 8.78 -6.88
CA GLU A 181 -12.91 7.80 -6.57
C GLU A 181 -12.75 7.18 -5.18
N TYR A 182 -11.50 6.88 -4.78
CA TYR A 182 -11.20 6.09 -3.57
C TYR A 182 -10.37 6.83 -2.52
N ASN A 183 -9.89 8.04 -2.80
CA ASN A 183 -9.06 8.89 -1.93
C ASN A 183 -7.68 8.33 -1.58
N SER A 184 -7.37 7.10 -1.94
CA SER A 184 -6.04 6.51 -1.75
C SER A 184 -5.76 5.40 -2.76
N VAL A 185 -4.47 5.20 -3.04
CA VAL A 185 -3.96 4.12 -3.91
C VAL A 185 -2.72 3.52 -3.28
N SER A 186 -2.71 2.22 -3.05
CA SER A 186 -1.49 1.50 -2.65
C SER A 186 -0.56 1.36 -3.85
N ALA A 187 0.69 1.74 -3.70
CA ALA A 187 1.70 1.69 -4.75
C ALA A 187 2.99 1.02 -4.27
N MET A 188 3.65 0.32 -5.19
CA MET A 188 4.97 -0.27 -4.96
C MET A 188 6.02 0.57 -5.68
N ILE A 189 7.05 0.97 -4.97
CA ILE A 189 8.15 1.78 -5.50
C ILE A 189 9.51 1.11 -5.27
N TYR A 190 10.50 1.48 -6.08
CA TYR A 190 11.88 1.18 -5.80
C TYR A 190 12.46 2.34 -4.99
N MET A 191 12.72 2.12 -3.69
CA MET A 191 13.17 3.16 -2.76
C MET A 191 14.60 2.90 -2.32
N LEU A 192 15.45 3.92 -2.51
CA LEU A 192 16.83 3.98 -2.04
C LEU A 192 17.00 5.27 -1.23
N ASP A 193 17.54 5.19 -0.02
CA ASP A 193 17.67 6.31 0.92
C ASP A 193 18.43 7.51 0.38
N ASN A 194 19.43 7.28 -0.48
CA ASN A 194 20.25 8.34 -1.09
C ASN A 194 19.51 9.19 -2.13
N TYR A 195 18.27 8.85 -2.49
CA TYR A 195 17.41 9.64 -3.38
C TYR A 195 16.25 10.31 -2.66
N TYR A 196 16.24 10.21 -1.33
CA TYR A 196 15.32 10.97 -0.48
C TYR A 196 15.97 12.29 -0.02
N TYR A 197 15.25 13.40 -0.16
CA TYR A 197 15.67 14.75 0.19
C TYR A 197 14.87 15.23 1.40
N PRO A 198 15.49 15.25 2.59
CA PRO A 198 14.80 15.62 3.83
C PRO A 198 14.29 17.06 3.83
N ASP A 199 15.04 18.01 3.28
CA ASP A 199 14.71 19.44 3.32
C ASP A 199 13.41 19.78 2.58
N THR A 200 13.12 19.06 1.51
CA THR A 200 11.89 19.21 0.71
C THR A 200 10.91 18.06 0.93
N ALA A 201 11.29 17.05 1.72
CA ALA A 201 10.58 15.80 1.86
C ALA A 201 10.22 15.19 0.49
N SER A 202 11.14 15.22 -0.46
CA SER A 202 10.92 14.74 -1.82
C SER A 202 11.72 13.48 -2.13
N TYR A 203 11.19 12.66 -3.04
CA TYR A 203 11.83 11.46 -3.51
C TYR A 203 11.71 11.30 -5.02
N SER A 204 12.83 11.04 -5.66
CA SER A 204 12.88 10.61 -7.07
C SER A 204 14.12 9.78 -7.33
N CYS A 205 13.96 8.58 -7.85
CA CYS A 205 15.06 7.67 -8.15
C CYS A 205 15.21 7.48 -9.67
N PRO A 206 16.33 7.90 -10.29
CA PRO A 206 16.56 7.71 -11.73
C PRO A 206 16.97 6.27 -12.08
N GLN A 207 17.20 5.44 -11.08
CA GLN A 207 17.61 4.05 -11.28
C GLN A 207 16.38 3.14 -11.38
N SER A 208 16.45 2.16 -12.26
CA SER A 208 15.50 1.07 -12.30
C SER A 208 15.96 -0.07 -11.38
N GLY A 209 15.02 -0.67 -10.66
CA GLY A 209 15.29 -1.79 -9.78
C GLY A 209 14.01 -2.53 -9.40
N LEU A 210 14.16 -3.62 -8.68
CA LEU A 210 13.01 -4.33 -8.14
C LEU A 210 12.36 -3.48 -7.05
N VAL A 211 11.06 -3.33 -7.13
CA VAL A 211 10.28 -2.63 -6.09
C VAL A 211 10.53 -3.26 -4.71
N ASN A 212 10.81 -2.43 -3.74
CA ASN A 212 11.22 -2.85 -2.40
C ASN A 212 10.44 -2.15 -1.27
N HIS A 213 9.55 -1.21 -1.61
CA HIS A 213 8.77 -0.46 -0.64
C HIS A 213 7.35 -0.23 -1.13
N ALA A 214 6.38 -0.42 -0.23
CA ALA A 214 4.98 -0.11 -0.47
C ALA A 214 4.58 1.14 0.29
N VAL A 215 3.83 2.01 -0.39
CA VAL A 215 3.38 3.30 0.12
C VAL A 215 1.91 3.54 -0.25
N THR A 216 1.29 4.55 0.35
CA THR A 216 -0.09 4.95 0.00
C THR A 216 -0.08 6.34 -0.61
N ILE A 217 -0.41 6.44 -1.91
CA ILE A 217 -0.64 7.72 -2.57
C ILE A 217 -2.00 8.24 -2.10
N VAL A 218 -2.03 9.49 -1.64
CA VAL A 218 -3.25 10.13 -1.08
C VAL A 218 -3.58 11.46 -1.76
N GLY A 219 -2.83 11.81 -2.80
CA GLY A 219 -3.07 13.05 -3.53
C GLY A 219 -1.96 13.36 -4.53
N TRP A 220 -2.05 14.55 -5.10
CA TRP A 220 -1.07 15.09 -6.03
C TRP A 220 -1.00 16.62 -5.96
N ASP A 221 0.11 17.17 -6.43
CA ASP A 221 0.32 18.59 -6.65
C ASP A 221 1.04 18.79 -7.99
N ASP A 222 0.30 19.21 -9.03
CA ASP A 222 0.86 19.46 -10.37
C ASP A 222 1.79 20.68 -10.42
N THR A 223 1.74 21.52 -9.37
CA THR A 223 2.58 22.72 -9.24
C THR A 223 3.82 22.50 -8.38
N TYR A 224 3.99 21.28 -7.82
CA TYR A 224 5.17 20.97 -7.02
C TYR A 224 6.42 21.09 -7.88
N SER A 225 7.27 22.06 -7.55
CA SER A 225 8.41 22.42 -8.39
C SER A 225 9.41 21.27 -8.52
N LYS A 226 9.84 20.99 -9.74
CA LYS A 226 10.93 20.04 -10.03
C LYS A 226 12.23 20.41 -9.33
N GLU A 227 12.44 21.69 -9.00
CA GLU A 227 13.63 22.16 -8.28
C GLU A 227 13.70 21.63 -6.83
N ASN A 228 12.58 21.09 -6.31
CA ASN A 228 12.55 20.42 -5.01
C ASN A 228 13.13 19.00 -5.05
N PHE A 229 13.35 18.47 -6.26
CA PHE A 229 14.03 17.19 -6.45
C PHE A 229 15.52 17.42 -6.72
N PRO A 230 16.38 16.43 -6.41
CA PRO A 230 17.79 16.53 -6.73
C PRO A 230 18.03 16.72 -8.22
N SER A 231 18.98 17.56 -8.59
CA SER A 231 19.37 17.74 -10.00
C SER A 231 19.82 16.43 -10.66
N ALA A 232 20.39 15.50 -9.89
CA ALA A 232 20.80 14.18 -10.35
C ALA A 232 19.62 13.19 -10.54
N SER A 233 18.40 13.54 -10.12
CA SER A 233 17.22 12.67 -10.22
C SER A 233 16.65 12.55 -11.63
N GLY A 234 16.99 13.48 -12.52
CA GLY A 234 16.49 13.51 -13.89
C GLY A 234 15.04 13.99 -14.02
N VAL A 235 14.43 14.54 -12.95
CA VAL A 235 13.10 15.14 -12.99
C VAL A 235 13.13 16.41 -13.84
N ASN A 236 12.32 16.45 -14.91
CA ASN A 236 12.33 17.54 -15.87
C ASN A 236 11.05 18.38 -15.84
N ASN A 237 9.99 17.88 -15.23
CA ASN A 237 8.69 18.54 -15.17
C ASN A 237 8.26 18.74 -13.71
N ASP A 238 7.49 19.79 -13.48
CA ASP A 238 6.81 20.00 -12.21
C ASP A 238 5.74 18.91 -12.00
N GLY A 239 5.38 18.70 -10.74
CA GLY A 239 4.37 17.76 -10.33
C GLY A 239 4.91 16.62 -9.46
N ALA A 240 4.11 16.24 -8.47
CA ALA A 240 4.42 15.16 -7.55
C ALA A 240 3.16 14.51 -6.97
N TRP A 241 3.28 13.24 -6.62
CA TRP A 241 2.34 12.56 -5.74
C TRP A 241 2.56 12.99 -4.29
N ILE A 242 1.47 13.13 -3.55
CA ILE A 242 1.47 13.24 -2.09
C ILE A 242 1.32 11.83 -1.52
N VAL A 243 2.34 11.39 -0.79
CA VAL A 243 2.47 9.99 -0.37
C VAL A 243 2.52 9.88 1.14
N LYS A 244 1.65 9.07 1.72
CA LYS A 244 1.68 8.63 3.11
C LYS A 244 2.65 7.46 3.24
N ASN A 245 3.67 7.62 4.08
CA ASN A 245 4.63 6.57 4.40
C ASN A 245 4.26 5.86 5.71
N SER A 246 4.96 4.79 6.02
CA SER A 246 4.81 3.96 7.23
C SER A 246 6.03 4.04 8.17
N TYR A 247 6.75 5.15 8.17
CA TYR A 247 7.93 5.37 9.02
C TYR A 247 7.67 6.28 10.23
N GLY A 248 6.39 6.51 10.54
CA GLY A 248 5.95 7.34 11.65
C GLY A 248 5.92 8.84 11.33
N LYS A 249 5.25 9.60 12.21
CA LYS A 249 5.00 11.05 12.02
C LYS A 249 6.26 11.92 12.05
N ASN A 250 7.37 11.41 12.60
CA ASN A 250 8.63 12.16 12.68
C ASN A 250 9.48 12.06 11.41
N TRP A 251 9.12 11.21 10.46
CA TRP A 251 9.79 11.08 9.18
C TRP A 251 9.12 11.98 8.13
N GLY A 252 9.90 12.56 7.23
CA GLY A 252 9.38 13.41 6.16
C GLY A 252 8.62 14.63 6.68
N LYS A 253 7.56 14.99 5.98
CA LYS A 253 6.65 16.08 6.37
C LYS A 253 5.45 15.46 7.13
N ASN A 254 5.60 15.29 8.44
CA ASN A 254 4.59 14.62 9.29
C ASN A 254 4.24 13.19 8.84
N GLY A 255 5.21 12.43 8.32
CA GLY A 255 5.02 11.08 7.81
C GLY A 255 4.67 11.00 6.32
N TYR A 256 4.62 12.14 5.63
CA TYR A 256 4.35 12.27 4.19
C TYR A 256 5.61 12.69 3.43
N PHE A 257 5.61 12.42 2.13
CA PHE A 257 6.63 12.90 1.21
C PHE A 257 6.05 13.12 -0.20
N TYR A 258 6.81 13.82 -1.03
CA TYR A 258 6.48 14.06 -2.43
C TYR A 258 7.27 13.11 -3.32
N LEU A 259 6.57 12.34 -4.14
CA LEU A 259 7.15 11.40 -5.10
C LEU A 259 6.97 11.97 -6.51
N SER A 260 8.05 12.09 -7.30
CA SER A 260 7.93 12.52 -8.70
C SER A 260 6.99 11.59 -9.49
N TYR A 261 6.29 12.16 -10.45
CA TYR A 261 5.43 11.40 -11.38
C TYR A 261 6.19 10.34 -12.17
#